data_04456f303554509d91d00a6fae84f962
#
_entry.id   04456f303554509d91d00a6fae84f962
#
_cell.length_a   1.000
_cell.length_b   1.000
_cell.length_c   1.000
_cell.angle_alpha   90.00
_cell.angle_beta   90.00
_cell.angle_gamma   90.00
#
_symmetry.space_group_name_H-M   'P 1'
#
loop_
_entity.id
_entity.type
_entity.pdbx_description
1 polymer ?
#
loop_
_entity_poly.entity_id
_entity_poly.type
_entity_poly.pdbx_seq_one_letter_code
_entity_poly.pdbx_strand_id
1 'polypeptide(L)'
;MLVETPSLLITDDDPGFRETLRVVFEPKGFRTLLAGDGEEALKIVHRETVHVVLLDMHMPRLTGLETLRMLKEFRAMLPCILLSAQLDERTIEQAHLASAFSVLSKTLTVSQITAVVRQALQRTYAWRG
;
A
#
# COMPACT_ATOMS: atom_id res chain seq x y z
N MET A 1 -13.48 -12.02 9.65
CA MET A 1 -12.14 -12.25 10.22
C MET A 1 -11.77 -11.12 11.18
N LEU A 2 -11.32 -11.46 12.38
CA LEU A 2 -10.90 -10.48 13.36
C LEU A 2 -9.44 -10.09 13.10
N VAL A 3 -9.18 -8.80 12.93
CA VAL A 3 -7.82 -8.27 12.75
C VAL A 3 -7.47 -7.44 13.98
N GLU A 4 -6.54 -7.91 14.79
CA GLU A 4 -6.08 -7.19 15.99
C GLU A 4 -4.89 -6.29 15.67
N THR A 5 -3.88 -6.83 15.00
CA THR A 5 -2.68 -6.11 14.60
C THR A 5 -2.56 -6.18 13.09
N PRO A 6 -3.04 -5.17 12.37
CA PRO A 6 -2.97 -5.21 10.91
C PRO A 6 -1.53 -5.11 10.41
N SER A 7 -1.24 -5.87 9.36
CA SER A 7 0.07 -5.84 8.70
C SER A 7 -0.01 -4.93 7.48
N LEU A 8 0.82 -3.91 7.48
CA LEU A 8 0.95 -2.93 6.40
C LEU A 8 2.25 -3.18 5.65
N LEU A 9 2.14 -3.45 4.35
CA LEU A 9 3.31 -3.55 3.48
C LEU A 9 3.58 -2.20 2.84
N ILE A 10 4.76 -1.66 3.08
CA ILE A 10 5.22 -0.38 2.52
C ILE A 10 6.22 -0.68 1.42
N THR A 11 5.86 -0.36 0.17
CA THR A 11 6.67 -0.66 -1.00
C THR A 11 7.12 0.63 -1.67
N ASP A 12 8.41 0.92 -1.59
CA ASP A 12 9.00 2.13 -2.15
C ASP A 12 10.49 1.89 -2.33
N ASP A 13 11.08 2.36 -3.41
CA ASP A 13 12.51 2.21 -3.66
C ASP A 13 13.36 3.21 -2.84
N ASP A 14 12.73 4.18 -2.20
CA ASP A 14 13.41 5.13 -1.30
C ASP A 14 13.40 4.60 0.14
N PRO A 15 14.56 4.17 0.67
CA PRO A 15 14.62 3.63 2.03
C PRO A 15 14.26 4.67 3.10
N GLY A 16 14.52 5.96 2.85
CA GLY A 16 14.15 7.02 3.79
C GLY A 16 12.64 7.16 3.92
N PHE A 17 11.94 7.09 2.80
CA PHE A 17 10.48 7.17 2.80
C PHE A 17 9.84 5.95 3.48
N ARG A 18 10.37 4.75 3.19
CA ARG A 18 9.91 3.52 3.87
C ARG A 18 10.06 3.64 5.38
N GLU A 19 11.23 4.08 5.84
CA GLU A 19 11.52 4.21 7.26
C GLU A 19 10.63 5.27 7.93
N THR A 20 10.40 6.39 7.25
CA THR A 20 9.50 7.43 7.75
C THR A 20 8.11 6.87 8.02
N LEU A 21 7.56 6.11 7.07
CA LEU A 21 6.23 5.51 7.24
C LEU A 21 6.23 4.42 8.32
N ARG A 22 7.27 3.62 8.41
CA ARG A 22 7.39 2.61 9.46
C ARG A 22 7.33 3.25 10.84
N VAL A 23 8.12 4.31 11.07
CA VAL A 23 8.16 5.04 12.34
C VAL A 23 6.78 5.62 12.70
N VAL A 24 6.01 6.02 11.69
CA VAL A 24 4.68 6.58 11.92
C VAL A 24 3.65 5.50 12.25
N PHE A 25 3.68 4.38 11.54
CA PHE A 25 2.63 3.37 11.65
C PHE A 25 2.83 2.39 12.82
N GLU A 26 4.06 2.03 13.16
CA GLU A 26 4.30 1.08 14.24
C GLU A 26 3.70 1.52 15.59
N PRO A 27 3.89 2.79 16.04
CA PRO A 27 3.27 3.22 17.30
C PRO A 27 1.75 3.22 17.28
N LYS A 28 1.13 3.19 16.09
CA LYS A 28 -0.33 3.17 15.93
C LYS A 28 -0.90 1.75 15.96
N GLY A 29 -0.06 0.75 16.22
CA GLY A 29 -0.50 -0.64 16.33
C GLY A 29 -0.39 -1.45 15.05
N PHE A 30 0.35 -0.97 14.05
CA PHE A 30 0.57 -1.69 12.80
C PHE A 30 1.85 -2.53 12.85
N ARG A 31 1.77 -3.74 12.31
CA ARG A 31 2.97 -4.49 11.96
C ARG A 31 3.39 -4.01 10.58
N THR A 32 4.59 -3.48 10.43
CA THR A 32 5.06 -2.99 9.14
C THR A 32 6.01 -3.99 8.47
N LEU A 33 5.81 -4.18 7.18
CA LEU A 33 6.67 -4.97 6.30
C LEU A 33 7.18 -4.02 5.23
N LEU A 34 8.46 -4.13 4.87
CA LEU A 34 9.09 -3.20 3.94
C LEU A 34 9.57 -3.92 2.70
N ALA A 35 9.28 -3.35 1.54
CA ALA A 35 9.75 -3.85 0.26
C ALA A 35 10.39 -2.70 -0.53
N GLY A 36 11.54 -2.96 -1.14
CA GLY A 36 12.26 -1.96 -1.93
C GLY A 36 11.87 -1.94 -3.41
N ASP A 37 11.11 -2.93 -3.86
CA ASP A 37 10.63 -3.01 -5.24
C ASP A 37 9.40 -3.92 -5.34
N GLY A 38 8.82 -4.00 -6.53
CA GLY A 38 7.61 -4.79 -6.77
C GLY A 38 7.81 -6.29 -6.61
N GLU A 39 8.96 -6.80 -7.01
CA GLU A 39 9.25 -8.24 -6.87
C GLU A 39 9.30 -8.65 -5.40
N GLU A 40 9.96 -7.83 -4.56
CA GLU A 40 10.02 -8.07 -3.13
C GLU A 40 8.63 -8.00 -2.50
N ALA A 41 7.82 -7.04 -2.92
CA ALA A 41 6.44 -6.92 -2.44
C ALA A 41 5.63 -8.18 -2.75
N LEU A 42 5.75 -8.71 -3.96
CA LEU A 42 5.06 -9.94 -4.36
C LEU A 42 5.52 -11.12 -3.49
N LYS A 43 6.81 -11.26 -3.25
CA LYS A 43 7.35 -12.32 -2.39
C LYS A 43 6.81 -12.24 -0.97
N ILE A 44 6.73 -11.03 -0.42
CA ILE A 44 6.23 -10.83 0.94
C ILE A 44 4.75 -11.21 1.02
N VAL A 45 3.93 -10.79 0.06
CA VAL A 45 2.50 -11.13 0.05
C VAL A 45 2.28 -12.64 -0.08
N HIS A 46 3.17 -13.35 -0.77
CA HIS A 46 3.08 -14.81 -0.87
C HIS A 46 3.46 -15.52 0.42
N ARG A 47 4.36 -14.95 1.21
CA ARG A 47 4.90 -15.60 2.42
C ARG A 47 4.20 -15.20 3.70
N GLU A 48 3.69 -13.97 3.78
CA GLU A 48 3.20 -13.41 5.02
C GLU A 48 1.77 -12.89 4.87
N THR A 49 1.09 -12.79 5.99
CA THR A 49 -0.23 -12.17 6.03
C THR A 49 -0.05 -10.66 5.89
N VAL A 50 -0.63 -10.10 4.82
CA VAL A 50 -0.63 -8.66 4.56
C VAL A 50 -2.08 -8.21 4.45
N HIS A 51 -2.44 -7.17 5.19
CA HIS A 51 -3.81 -6.65 5.21
C HIS A 51 -4.01 -5.45 4.29
N VAL A 52 -2.97 -4.62 4.10
CA VAL A 52 -3.02 -3.46 3.22
C VAL A 52 -1.64 -3.17 2.67
N VAL A 53 -1.59 -2.67 1.44
CA VAL A 53 -0.34 -2.37 0.75
C VAL A 53 -0.29 -0.90 0.36
N LEU A 54 0.81 -0.23 0.67
CA LEU A 54 1.18 1.06 0.10
C LEU A 54 2.20 0.80 -1.01
N LEU A 55 1.94 1.28 -2.21
CA LEU A 55 2.79 1.07 -3.37
C LEU A 55 3.22 2.40 -3.98
N ASP A 56 4.51 2.62 -4.11
CA ASP A 56 5.03 3.72 -4.92
C ASP A 56 4.73 3.43 -6.39
N MET A 57 4.20 4.40 -7.10
CA MET A 57 3.89 4.29 -8.52
C MET A 57 5.16 4.16 -9.37
N HIS A 58 6.23 4.82 -8.98
CA HIS A 58 7.47 4.93 -9.75
C HIS A 58 8.59 4.13 -9.11
N MET A 59 8.75 2.90 -9.56
CA MET A 59 9.82 2.00 -9.11
C MET A 59 10.52 1.41 -10.33
N PRO A 60 11.83 1.08 -10.23
CA PRO A 60 12.52 0.43 -11.35
C PRO A 60 12.00 -0.98 -11.60
N ARG A 61 12.13 -1.46 -12.80
CA ARG A 61 11.70 -2.80 -13.28
C ARG A 61 10.20 -2.96 -13.26
N LEU A 62 9.58 -3.27 -12.14
CA LEU A 62 8.13 -3.33 -11.99
C LEU A 62 7.62 -2.01 -11.44
N THR A 63 6.75 -1.34 -12.19
CA THR A 63 6.09 -0.12 -11.71
C THR A 63 5.08 -0.48 -10.61
N GLY A 64 4.64 0.53 -9.86
CA GLY A 64 3.58 0.32 -8.87
C GLY A 64 2.31 -0.22 -9.49
N LEU A 65 1.95 0.27 -10.67
CA LEU A 65 0.74 -0.19 -11.37
C LEU A 65 0.86 -1.65 -11.80
N GLU A 66 2.00 -2.04 -12.34
CA GLU A 66 2.24 -3.44 -12.72
C GLU A 66 2.22 -4.35 -11.50
N THR A 67 2.86 -3.93 -10.41
CA THR A 67 2.86 -4.65 -9.14
C THR A 67 1.44 -4.81 -8.61
N LEU A 68 0.65 -3.72 -8.65
CA LEU A 68 -0.75 -3.75 -8.22
C LEU A 68 -1.54 -4.82 -8.97
N ARG A 69 -1.43 -4.86 -10.29
CA ARG A 69 -2.14 -5.85 -11.12
C ARG A 69 -1.78 -7.27 -10.71
N MET A 70 -0.50 -7.55 -10.47
CA MET A 70 -0.04 -8.87 -10.07
C MET A 70 -0.52 -9.23 -8.65
N LEU A 71 -0.49 -8.28 -7.73
CA LEU A 71 -1.00 -8.49 -6.38
C LEU A 71 -2.50 -8.81 -6.39
N LYS A 72 -3.28 -8.11 -7.22
CA LYS A 72 -4.73 -8.32 -7.31
C LYS A 72 -5.08 -9.65 -7.98
N GLU A 73 -4.25 -10.14 -8.88
CA GLU A 73 -4.42 -11.48 -9.44
C GLU A 73 -4.22 -12.55 -8.37
N PHE A 74 -3.25 -12.35 -7.49
CA PHE A 74 -2.96 -13.29 -6.41
C PHE A 74 -3.98 -13.17 -5.26
N ARG A 75 -4.35 -11.95 -4.88
CA ARG A 75 -5.32 -11.68 -3.82
C ARG A 75 -6.25 -10.55 -4.22
N ALA A 76 -7.39 -10.90 -4.82
CA ALA A 76 -8.32 -9.92 -5.36
C ALA A 76 -8.85 -8.94 -4.31
N MET A 77 -8.98 -9.37 -3.05
CA MET A 77 -9.54 -8.55 -1.98
C MET A 77 -8.52 -7.73 -1.20
N LEU A 78 -7.21 -7.88 -1.50
CA LEU A 78 -6.16 -7.13 -0.82
C LEU A 78 -6.24 -5.65 -1.20
N PRO A 79 -6.51 -4.73 -0.26
CA PRO A 79 -6.56 -3.32 -0.59
C PRO A 79 -5.15 -2.79 -0.84
N CYS A 80 -4.96 -2.16 -1.99
CA CYS A 80 -3.69 -1.57 -2.40
C CYS A 80 -3.89 -0.08 -2.65
N ILE A 81 -3.04 0.75 -2.04
CA ILE A 81 -3.06 2.20 -2.16
C ILE A 81 -1.81 2.61 -2.93
N LEU A 82 -1.99 3.27 -4.06
CA LEU A 82 -0.88 3.79 -4.85
C LEU A 82 -0.49 5.18 -4.39
N LEU A 83 0.81 5.44 -4.31
CA LEU A 83 1.37 6.75 -4.01
C LEU A 83 2.14 7.24 -5.23
N SER A 84 1.87 8.45 -5.69
CA SER A 84 2.51 9.03 -6.86
C SER A 84 3.01 10.43 -6.58
N ALA A 85 4.23 10.74 -7.07
CA ALA A 85 4.76 12.10 -7.01
C ALA A 85 3.97 13.06 -7.89
N GLN A 86 3.34 12.54 -8.95
CA GLN A 86 2.51 13.33 -9.86
C GLN A 86 1.20 12.61 -10.10
N LEU A 87 0.10 13.22 -9.67
CA LEU A 87 -1.24 12.71 -9.95
C LEU A 87 -1.82 13.43 -11.16
N ASP A 88 -2.11 12.67 -12.21
CA ASP A 88 -2.88 13.16 -13.35
C ASP A 88 -4.09 12.26 -13.57
N GLU A 89 -5.01 12.71 -14.41
CA GLU A 89 -6.25 11.97 -14.68
C GLU A 89 -5.98 10.57 -15.23
N ARG A 90 -4.97 10.44 -16.07
CA ARG A 90 -4.61 9.13 -16.67
C ARG A 90 -4.13 8.15 -15.61
N THR A 91 -3.28 8.59 -14.70
CA THR A 91 -2.78 7.77 -13.60
C THR A 91 -3.92 7.32 -12.70
N ILE A 92 -4.80 8.23 -12.34
CA ILE A 92 -5.97 7.95 -11.50
C ILE A 92 -6.87 6.93 -12.18
N GLU A 93 -7.15 7.11 -13.46
CA GLU A 93 -7.99 6.18 -14.23
C GLU A 93 -7.36 4.79 -14.31
N GLN A 94 -6.07 4.70 -14.62
CA GLN A 94 -5.37 3.41 -14.70
C GLN A 94 -5.37 2.68 -13.36
N ALA A 95 -5.15 3.41 -12.27
CA ALA A 95 -5.19 2.85 -10.92
C ALA A 95 -6.59 2.32 -10.60
N HIS A 96 -7.62 3.08 -10.95
CA HIS A 96 -9.00 2.69 -10.73
C HIS A 96 -9.34 1.41 -11.52
N LEU A 97 -8.96 1.35 -12.80
CA LEU A 97 -9.18 0.18 -13.64
C LEU A 97 -8.44 -1.06 -13.13
N ALA A 98 -7.31 -0.88 -12.47
CA ALA A 98 -6.55 -1.97 -11.85
C ALA A 98 -7.05 -2.32 -10.44
N SER A 99 -8.17 -1.74 -10.01
CA SER A 99 -8.82 -2.00 -8.72
C SER A 99 -7.98 -1.57 -7.51
N ALA A 100 -7.24 -0.47 -7.63
CA ALA A 100 -6.61 0.16 -6.48
C ALA A 100 -7.69 0.62 -5.51
N PHE A 101 -7.44 0.50 -4.21
CA PHE A 101 -8.34 1.05 -3.21
C PHE A 101 -8.38 2.57 -3.33
N SER A 102 -7.21 3.18 -3.51
CA SER A 102 -7.06 4.62 -3.67
C SER A 102 -5.73 4.93 -4.34
N VAL A 103 -5.62 6.12 -4.91
CA VAL A 103 -4.35 6.65 -5.39
C VAL A 103 -4.15 8.04 -4.78
N LEU A 104 -2.99 8.24 -4.15
CA LEU A 104 -2.69 9.44 -3.38
C LEU A 104 -1.41 10.10 -3.87
N SER A 105 -1.31 11.41 -3.67
CA SER A 105 -0.06 12.15 -3.89
C SER A 105 0.93 11.83 -2.76
N LYS A 106 2.21 11.64 -3.11
CA LYS A 106 3.29 11.51 -2.11
C LYS A 106 3.51 12.79 -1.32
N THR A 107 2.94 13.92 -1.78
CA THR A 107 3.03 15.20 -1.06
C THR A 107 1.97 15.35 0.03
N LEU A 108 1.03 14.41 0.15
CA LEU A 108 0.04 14.43 1.22
C LEU A 108 0.73 14.25 2.58
N THR A 109 0.08 14.81 3.60
CA THR A 109 0.59 14.65 4.97
C THR A 109 0.47 13.20 5.41
N VAL A 110 1.30 12.83 6.38
CA VAL A 110 1.27 11.49 6.98
C VAL A 110 -0.12 11.19 7.55
N SER A 111 -0.77 12.18 8.18
CA SER A 111 -2.11 11.95 8.74
C SER A 111 -3.15 11.66 7.66
N GLN A 112 -3.02 12.25 6.47
CA GLN A 112 -3.91 11.97 5.35
C GLN A 112 -3.69 10.55 4.82
N ILE A 113 -2.43 10.12 4.70
CA ILE A 113 -2.10 8.75 4.29
C ILE A 113 -2.63 7.75 5.33
N THR A 114 -2.43 8.04 6.61
CA THR A 114 -2.93 7.21 7.71
C THR A 114 -4.46 7.05 7.65
N ALA A 115 -5.17 8.13 7.37
CA ALA A 115 -6.63 8.10 7.28
C ALA A 115 -7.10 7.14 6.18
N VAL A 116 -6.45 7.15 5.02
CA VAL A 116 -6.82 6.27 3.91
C VAL A 116 -6.48 4.81 4.22
N VAL A 117 -5.35 4.55 4.87
CA VAL A 117 -5.00 3.20 5.32
C VAL A 117 -6.07 2.67 6.28
N ARG A 118 -6.51 3.48 7.23
CA ARG A 118 -7.58 3.08 8.17
C ARG A 118 -8.89 2.82 7.45
N GLN A 119 -9.26 3.63 6.47
CA GLN A 119 -10.46 3.41 5.67
C GLN A 119 -10.40 2.08 4.93
N ALA A 120 -9.24 1.73 4.36
CA ALA A 120 -9.06 0.46 3.66
C ALA A 120 -9.29 -0.72 4.60
N LEU A 121 -8.74 -0.65 5.81
CA LEU A 121 -8.91 -1.70 6.81
C LEU A 121 -10.35 -1.79 7.30
N GLN A 122 -11.00 -0.65 7.55
CA GLN A 122 -12.39 -0.60 7.99
C GLN A 122 -13.32 -1.21 6.95
N ARG A 123 -13.16 -0.85 5.69
CA ARG A 123 -14.03 -1.30 4.61
C ARG A 123 -13.80 -2.75 4.23
N THR A 124 -12.54 -3.20 4.27
CA THR A 124 -12.21 -4.56 3.85
C THR A 124 -12.40 -5.58 4.96
N TYR A 125 -12.05 -5.22 6.21
CA TYR A 125 -12.01 -6.16 7.33
C TYR A 125 -12.89 -5.75 8.51
N ALA A 126 -13.63 -4.66 8.43
CA ALA A 126 -14.37 -4.10 9.56
C ALA A 126 -13.49 -3.79 10.78
N TRP A 127 -12.24 -3.43 10.54
CA TRP A 127 -11.28 -3.11 11.59
C TRP A 127 -11.65 -1.80 12.30
N ARG A 128 -11.48 -1.78 13.62
CA ARG A 128 -11.89 -0.64 14.48
C ARG A 128 -10.73 -0.03 15.27
N GLY A 129 -9.52 -0.36 14.93
CA GLY A 129 -8.34 0.14 15.62
C GLY A 129 -7.95 1.58 15.34
#